data_9f6b8ce7191c7d200dcb01816dd72411
#
_entry.id   9f6b8ce7191c7d200dcb01816dd72411
#
_cell.length_a   1.000
_cell.length_b   1.000
_cell.length_c   1.000
_cell.angle_alpha   90.00
_cell.angle_beta   90.00
_cell.angle_gamma   90.00
#
_symmetry.space_group_name_H-M   'P 1'
#
loop_
_entity.id
_entity.type
_entity.pdbx_description
1 polymer ?
#
loop_
_entity_poly.entity_id
_entity_poly.type
_entity_poly.pdbx_seq_one_letter_code
_entity_poly.pdbx_strand_id
1 'polypeptide(L)'
;TISQEEFDALVAPMRADFRQGAAAFVSQMLVEETDRGLREWIVADMSAAPPEVAVSAMEEMLTDTLSGRSRLAFDGLDIPIVAINADLWPTNTEGNRRHIGSFEAVILEGTDHFLQMGEPESFNRELERVIASMVKQPR
;
A
#
# COMPACT_ATOMS: atom_id res chain seq x y z
N THR A 1 -8.86 -1.72 -10.56
CA THR A 1 -10.26 -1.83 -10.09
C THR A 1 -10.46 -3.19 -9.48
N ILE A 2 -11.17 -3.27 -8.38
CA ILE A 2 -11.64 -4.51 -7.76
C ILE A 2 -13.09 -4.76 -8.17
N SER A 3 -13.55 -6.01 -8.11
CA SER A 3 -14.95 -6.39 -8.28
C SER A 3 -15.72 -6.25 -6.97
N GLN A 4 -17.06 -6.29 -7.04
CA GLN A 4 -17.90 -6.32 -5.83
C GLN A 4 -17.64 -7.59 -5.01
N GLU A 5 -17.40 -8.73 -5.66
CA GLU A 5 -17.08 -9.99 -4.99
C GLU A 5 -15.77 -9.90 -4.19
N GLU A 6 -14.72 -9.29 -4.76
CA GLU A 6 -13.45 -9.05 -4.07
C GLU A 6 -13.62 -8.08 -2.90
N PHE A 7 -14.43 -7.02 -3.07
CA PHE A 7 -14.79 -6.12 -1.98
C PHE A 7 -15.45 -6.88 -0.82
N ASP A 8 -16.48 -7.66 -1.10
CA ASP A 8 -17.23 -8.40 -0.09
C ASP A 8 -16.33 -9.43 0.62
N ALA A 9 -15.46 -10.11 -0.13
CA ALA A 9 -14.50 -11.08 0.41
C ALA A 9 -13.49 -10.46 1.37
N LEU A 10 -13.07 -9.21 1.12
CA LEU A 10 -12.14 -8.50 2.00
C LEU A 10 -12.82 -7.95 3.26
N VAL A 11 -14.05 -7.44 3.14
CA VAL A 11 -14.72 -6.75 4.24
C VAL A 11 -15.45 -7.71 5.19
N ALA A 12 -16.07 -8.77 4.67
CA ALA A 12 -16.91 -9.67 5.48
C ALA A 12 -16.17 -10.31 6.68
N PRO A 13 -14.92 -10.81 6.56
CA PRO A 13 -14.19 -11.35 7.70
C PRO A 13 -13.93 -10.30 8.80
N MET A 14 -13.64 -9.05 8.41
CA MET A 14 -13.39 -7.96 9.34
C MET A 14 -14.64 -7.48 10.06
N ARG A 15 -15.79 -7.53 9.40
CA ARG A 15 -17.09 -7.26 10.03
C ARG A 15 -17.51 -8.36 11.03
N ALA A 16 -17.18 -9.62 10.72
CA ALA A 16 -17.53 -10.75 11.55
C ALA A 16 -16.69 -10.83 12.83
N ASP A 17 -15.39 -10.69 12.72
CA ASP A 17 -14.42 -10.61 13.82
C ASP A 17 -13.24 -9.75 13.34
N PHE A 18 -13.23 -8.49 13.73
CA PHE A 18 -12.22 -7.53 13.26
C PHE A 18 -10.80 -7.99 13.58
N ARG A 19 -10.57 -8.45 14.82
CA ARG A 19 -9.23 -8.84 15.24
C ARG A 19 -8.68 -9.99 14.42
N GLN A 20 -9.50 -11.02 14.20
CA GLN A 20 -9.12 -12.18 13.41
C GLN A 20 -9.01 -11.83 11.92
N GLY A 21 -9.99 -11.08 11.38
CA GLY A 21 -10.00 -10.66 9.99
C GLY A 21 -8.83 -9.76 9.63
N ALA A 22 -8.53 -8.77 10.48
CA ALA A 22 -7.38 -7.89 10.31
C ALA A 22 -6.05 -8.65 10.41
N ALA A 23 -5.90 -9.55 11.39
CA ALA A 23 -4.69 -10.37 11.52
C ALA A 23 -4.45 -11.25 10.28
N ALA A 24 -5.51 -11.87 9.75
CA ALA A 24 -5.42 -12.68 8.54
C ALA A 24 -5.07 -11.84 7.30
N PHE A 25 -5.69 -10.66 7.15
CA PHE A 25 -5.44 -9.74 6.05
C PHE A 25 -3.99 -9.21 6.09
N VAL A 26 -3.53 -8.71 7.22
CA VAL A 26 -2.18 -8.18 7.40
C VAL A 26 -1.11 -9.25 7.21
N SER A 27 -1.38 -10.49 7.63
CA SER A 27 -0.45 -11.60 7.43
C SER A 27 -0.16 -11.91 5.95
N GLN A 28 -1.09 -11.58 5.04
CA GLN A 28 -0.89 -11.72 3.59
C GLN A 28 0.00 -10.62 3.00
N MET A 29 0.25 -9.56 3.76
CA MET A 29 1.12 -8.44 3.37
C MET A 29 2.60 -8.69 3.72
N LEU A 30 2.90 -9.80 4.40
CA LEU A 30 4.22 -10.15 4.91
C LEU A 30 4.77 -11.34 4.13
N VAL A 31 6.09 -11.33 3.83
CA VAL A 31 6.78 -12.46 3.21
C VAL A 31 7.32 -13.42 4.26
N GLU A 32 7.70 -14.64 3.88
CA GLU A 32 8.19 -15.67 4.81
C GLU A 32 9.44 -15.18 5.57
N GLU A 33 10.30 -14.43 4.90
CA GLU A 33 11.57 -13.89 5.39
C GLU A 33 11.40 -12.73 6.38
N THR A 34 10.21 -12.13 6.50
CA THR A 34 9.97 -11.06 7.48
C THR A 34 10.35 -11.50 8.89
N ASP A 35 11.17 -10.70 9.58
CA ASP A 35 11.56 -10.98 10.97
C ASP A 35 10.36 -11.33 11.84
N ARG A 36 10.49 -12.37 12.64
CA ARG A 36 9.39 -12.89 13.45
C ARG A 36 8.85 -11.86 14.44
N GLY A 37 9.73 -11.12 15.10
CA GLY A 37 9.31 -10.10 16.08
C GLY A 37 8.59 -8.94 15.41
N LEU A 38 9.09 -8.50 14.24
CA LEU A 38 8.46 -7.48 13.43
C LEU A 38 7.07 -7.94 12.94
N ARG A 39 6.95 -9.16 12.43
CA ARG A 39 5.67 -9.77 12.03
C ARG A 39 4.66 -9.77 13.17
N GLU A 40 5.06 -10.30 14.34
CA GLU A 40 4.19 -10.37 15.51
C GLU A 40 3.73 -8.97 15.95
N TRP A 41 4.62 -8.00 15.90
CA TRP A 41 4.32 -6.61 16.25
C TRP A 41 3.35 -5.96 15.24
N ILE A 42 3.62 -6.05 13.94
CA ILE A 42 2.75 -5.46 12.89
C ILE A 42 1.33 -6.05 12.98
N VAL A 43 1.21 -7.38 13.06
CA VAL A 43 -0.09 -8.04 13.15
C VAL A 43 -0.84 -7.62 14.40
N ALA A 44 -0.17 -7.54 15.55
CA ALA A 44 -0.79 -7.14 16.81
C ALA A 44 -1.26 -5.68 16.77
N ASP A 45 -0.42 -4.76 16.26
CA ASP A 45 -0.71 -3.33 16.17
C ASP A 45 -1.91 -3.06 15.24
N MET A 46 -1.86 -3.57 14.02
CA MET A 46 -2.92 -3.40 13.02
C MET A 46 -4.27 -4.02 13.44
N SER A 47 -4.23 -5.09 14.26
CA SER A 47 -5.43 -5.76 14.78
C SER A 47 -5.98 -5.12 16.06
N ALA A 48 -5.32 -4.10 16.62
CA ALA A 48 -5.74 -3.41 17.84
C ALA A 48 -6.58 -2.16 17.60
N ALA A 49 -6.79 -1.77 16.33
CA ALA A 49 -7.57 -0.60 15.98
C ALA A 49 -9.05 -0.73 16.44
N PRO A 50 -9.74 0.37 16.75
CA PRO A 50 -11.18 0.34 16.97
C PRO A 50 -11.93 -0.23 15.76
N PRO A 51 -12.67 -1.33 15.91
CA PRO A 51 -13.24 -2.07 14.76
C PRO A 51 -14.09 -1.21 13.83
N GLU A 52 -14.98 -0.40 14.39
CA GLU A 52 -15.88 0.46 13.62
C GLU A 52 -15.12 1.50 12.78
N VAL A 53 -14.01 2.03 13.28
CA VAL A 53 -13.19 3.01 12.56
C VAL A 53 -12.42 2.33 11.45
N ALA A 54 -11.77 1.21 11.74
CA ALA A 54 -10.94 0.49 10.80
C ALA A 54 -11.77 -0.10 9.65
N VAL A 55 -12.92 -0.72 9.96
CA VAL A 55 -13.83 -1.27 8.94
C VAL A 55 -14.38 -0.14 8.06
N SER A 56 -14.85 0.97 8.65
CA SER A 56 -15.35 2.12 7.88
C SER A 56 -14.29 2.70 6.95
N ALA A 57 -13.05 2.89 7.43
CA ALA A 57 -11.96 3.40 6.60
C ALA A 57 -11.62 2.46 5.44
N MET A 58 -11.60 1.15 5.69
CA MET A 58 -11.34 0.16 4.65
C MET A 58 -12.46 0.13 3.60
N GLU A 59 -13.72 0.18 4.03
CA GLU A 59 -14.88 0.22 3.12
C GLU A 59 -14.86 1.45 2.22
N GLU A 60 -14.54 2.63 2.75
CA GLU A 60 -14.40 3.85 1.97
C GLU A 60 -13.27 3.73 0.93
N MET A 61 -12.10 3.26 1.33
CA MET A 61 -10.96 3.06 0.43
C MET A 61 -11.30 2.08 -0.70
N LEU A 62 -11.93 0.95 -0.37
CA LEU A 62 -12.33 -0.05 -1.37
C LEU A 62 -13.47 0.45 -2.26
N THR A 63 -14.42 1.24 -1.73
CA THR A 63 -15.49 1.88 -2.51
C THR A 63 -14.92 2.87 -3.52
N ASP A 64 -13.93 3.66 -3.13
CA ASP A 64 -13.25 4.58 -4.02
C ASP A 64 -12.48 3.84 -5.12
N THR A 65 -11.89 2.70 -4.78
CA THR A 65 -11.22 1.83 -5.75
C THR A 65 -12.21 1.18 -6.71
N LEU A 66 -13.32 0.64 -6.20
CA LEU A 66 -14.38 0.01 -6.98
C LEU A 66 -15.05 0.99 -7.96
N SER A 67 -15.36 2.20 -7.50
CA SER A 67 -15.96 3.26 -8.31
C SER A 67 -14.97 3.96 -9.25
N GLY A 68 -13.68 3.71 -9.09
CA GLY A 68 -12.61 4.40 -9.81
C GLY A 68 -12.36 5.83 -9.33
N ARG A 69 -12.94 6.25 -8.21
CA ARG A 69 -12.77 7.58 -7.63
C ARG A 69 -11.35 7.84 -7.12
N SER A 70 -10.66 6.79 -6.64
CA SER A 70 -9.29 6.90 -6.14
C SER A 70 -8.31 7.51 -7.14
N ARG A 71 -8.48 7.25 -8.43
CA ARG A 71 -7.64 7.82 -9.49
C ARG A 71 -7.89 9.32 -9.74
N LEU A 72 -9.09 9.82 -9.42
CA LEU A 72 -9.42 11.24 -9.59
C LEU A 72 -8.59 12.14 -8.67
N ALA A 73 -8.04 11.61 -7.59
CA ALA A 73 -7.14 12.34 -6.71
C ALA A 73 -5.84 12.78 -7.43
N PHE A 74 -5.50 12.13 -8.53
CA PHE A 74 -4.30 12.42 -9.32
C PHE A 74 -4.59 13.26 -10.57
N ASP A 75 -5.86 13.41 -10.95
CA ASP A 75 -6.24 14.18 -12.12
C ASP A 75 -5.91 15.66 -11.93
N GLY A 76 -5.14 16.21 -12.85
CA GLY A 76 -4.72 17.63 -12.82
C GLY A 76 -3.53 17.92 -11.91
N LEU A 77 -2.88 16.92 -11.31
CA LEU A 77 -1.60 17.12 -10.61
C LEU A 77 -0.47 17.25 -11.63
N ASP A 78 0.25 18.38 -11.56
CA ASP A 78 1.44 18.67 -12.37
C ASP A 78 2.72 18.57 -11.49
N ILE A 79 2.80 17.49 -10.71
CA ILE A 79 3.96 17.17 -9.89
C ILE A 79 4.45 15.77 -10.21
N PRO A 80 5.78 15.53 -10.20
CA PRO A 80 6.30 14.18 -10.36
C PRO A 80 5.94 13.32 -9.15
N ILE A 81 5.55 12.08 -9.41
CA ILE A 81 5.28 11.08 -8.38
C ILE A 81 6.22 9.90 -8.60
N VAL A 82 6.93 9.51 -7.55
CA VAL A 82 7.75 8.29 -7.54
C VAL A 82 7.26 7.40 -6.41
N ALA A 83 6.82 6.19 -6.76
CA ALA A 83 6.49 5.16 -5.78
C ALA A 83 7.75 4.34 -5.45
N ILE A 84 7.91 3.97 -4.18
CA ILE A 84 8.88 2.96 -3.74
C ILE A 84 8.06 1.81 -3.19
N ASN A 85 7.99 0.72 -3.94
CA ASN A 85 7.11 -0.41 -3.65
C ASN A 85 7.89 -1.71 -3.47
N ALA A 86 7.30 -2.64 -2.72
CA ALA A 86 7.69 -4.04 -2.73
C ALA A 86 7.27 -4.73 -4.04
N ASP A 87 7.83 -5.89 -4.31
CA ASP A 87 7.41 -6.77 -5.41
C ASP A 87 6.32 -7.78 -5.01
N LEU A 88 5.84 -7.72 -3.77
CA LEU A 88 4.77 -8.59 -3.26
C LEU A 88 3.53 -8.58 -4.16
N TRP A 89 3.18 -7.40 -4.69
CA TRP A 89 2.14 -7.23 -5.71
C TRP A 89 2.65 -6.38 -6.87
N PRO A 90 2.24 -6.70 -8.12
CA PRO A 90 2.67 -5.94 -9.29
C PRO A 90 2.27 -4.47 -9.22
N THR A 91 3.22 -3.57 -9.42
CA THR A 91 2.93 -2.15 -9.59
C THR A 91 2.50 -1.86 -11.01
N ASN A 92 1.28 -1.39 -11.21
CA ASN A 92 0.75 -1.04 -12.53
C ASN A 92 1.27 0.33 -13.01
N THR A 93 2.56 0.38 -13.35
CA THR A 93 3.23 1.62 -13.79
C THR A 93 2.58 2.24 -15.01
N GLU A 94 2.18 1.44 -16.00
CA GLU A 94 1.52 1.92 -17.21
C GLU A 94 0.13 2.50 -16.91
N GLY A 95 -0.64 1.82 -16.05
CA GLY A 95 -1.94 2.30 -15.60
C GLY A 95 -1.83 3.63 -14.87
N ASN A 96 -0.86 3.77 -13.97
CA ASN A 96 -0.62 5.01 -13.22
C ASN A 96 -0.22 6.17 -14.14
N ARG A 97 0.63 5.94 -15.14
CA ARG A 97 1.05 6.97 -16.11
C ARG A 97 -0.09 7.53 -16.96
N ARG A 98 -1.22 6.84 -17.05
CA ARG A 98 -2.42 7.37 -17.75
C ARG A 98 -3.12 8.47 -16.97
N HIS A 99 -2.92 8.54 -15.65
CA HIS A 99 -3.55 9.51 -14.76
C HIS A 99 -2.55 10.50 -14.17
N ILE A 100 -1.28 10.13 -14.12
CA ILE A 100 -0.18 10.91 -13.53
C ILE A 100 0.85 11.18 -14.62
N GLY A 101 0.96 12.44 -15.04
CA GLY A 101 1.81 12.82 -16.17
C GLY A 101 3.29 12.46 -16.01
N SER A 102 3.79 12.44 -14.76
CA SER A 102 5.13 11.98 -14.42
C SER A 102 5.07 10.97 -13.28
N PHE A 103 5.03 9.68 -13.61
CA PHE A 103 5.04 8.56 -12.65
C PHE A 103 6.20 7.62 -12.91
N GLU A 104 6.96 7.34 -11.86
CA GLU A 104 8.00 6.31 -11.82
C GLU A 104 7.78 5.38 -10.63
N ALA A 105 8.32 4.16 -10.70
CA ALA A 105 8.31 3.22 -9.60
C ALA A 105 9.71 2.62 -9.40
N VAL A 106 10.15 2.59 -8.14
CA VAL A 106 11.31 1.83 -7.68
C VAL A 106 10.75 0.60 -6.98
N ILE A 107 11.19 -0.58 -7.38
CA ILE A 107 10.75 -1.84 -6.81
C ILE A 107 11.88 -2.42 -5.97
N LEU A 108 11.59 -2.69 -4.70
CA LEU A 108 12.47 -3.43 -3.79
C LEU A 108 12.06 -4.90 -3.83
N GLU A 109 12.90 -5.72 -4.47
CA GLU A 109 12.64 -7.15 -4.67
C GLU A 109 12.80 -7.94 -3.37
N GLY A 110 11.97 -8.97 -3.19
CA GLY A 110 11.99 -9.85 -2.03
C GLY A 110 11.53 -9.19 -0.73
N THR A 111 10.81 -8.06 -0.83
CA THR A 111 10.33 -7.33 0.33
C THR A 111 8.82 -7.46 0.51
N ASP A 112 8.34 -7.17 1.72
CA ASP A 112 6.91 -7.14 2.05
C ASP A 112 6.30 -5.73 1.92
N HIS A 113 5.00 -5.63 2.22
CA HIS A 113 4.27 -4.36 2.17
C HIS A 113 4.84 -3.29 3.12
N PHE A 114 5.49 -3.71 4.20
CA PHE A 114 6.08 -2.84 5.22
C PHE A 114 7.59 -2.66 4.99
N LEU A 115 7.99 -2.52 3.74
CA LEU A 115 9.39 -2.44 3.31
C LEU A 115 10.22 -1.39 4.07
N GLN A 116 9.62 -0.29 4.51
CA GLN A 116 10.29 0.74 5.32
C GLN A 116 10.63 0.25 6.74
N MET A 117 10.00 -0.83 7.20
CA MET A 117 10.22 -1.44 8.51
C MET A 117 11.07 -2.72 8.40
N GLY A 118 10.81 -3.54 7.36
CA GLY A 118 11.55 -4.77 7.11
C GLY A 118 12.95 -4.51 6.56
N GLU A 119 13.07 -3.55 5.63
CA GLU A 119 14.31 -3.22 4.92
C GLU A 119 14.66 -1.72 5.00
N PRO A 120 14.77 -1.13 6.22
CA PRO A 120 14.90 0.32 6.39
C PRO A 120 16.12 0.92 5.70
N GLU A 121 17.24 0.21 5.65
CA GLU A 121 18.46 0.70 4.99
C GLU A 121 18.27 0.80 3.47
N SER A 122 17.67 -0.22 2.87
CA SER A 122 17.40 -0.25 1.43
C SER A 122 16.34 0.79 1.06
N PHE A 123 15.27 0.88 1.83
CA PHE A 123 14.22 1.88 1.64
C PHE A 123 14.75 3.30 1.74
N ASN A 124 15.50 3.64 2.81
CA ASN A 124 16.03 4.97 3.03
C ASN A 124 17.03 5.37 1.94
N ARG A 125 17.89 4.45 1.49
CA ARG A 125 18.82 4.70 0.38
C ARG A 125 18.10 5.08 -0.91
N GLU A 126 17.03 4.33 -1.26
CA GLU A 126 16.24 4.63 -2.45
C GLU A 126 15.44 5.94 -2.28
N LEU A 127 14.88 6.19 -1.11
CA LEU A 127 14.19 7.43 -0.80
C LEU A 127 15.12 8.66 -0.94
N GLU A 128 16.32 8.60 -0.40
CA GLU A 128 17.32 9.66 -0.55
C GLU A 128 17.70 9.90 -2.03
N ARG A 129 17.87 8.81 -2.80
CA ARG A 129 18.15 8.88 -4.24
C ARG A 129 17.01 9.57 -5.00
N VAL A 130 15.78 9.19 -4.71
CA VAL A 130 14.57 9.77 -5.33
C VAL A 130 14.47 11.25 -5.00
N ILE A 131 14.59 11.64 -3.73
CA ILE A 131 14.55 13.06 -3.31
C ILE A 131 15.63 13.85 -4.00
N ALA A 132 16.88 13.34 -4.03
CA ALA A 132 17.98 14.04 -4.68
C ALA A 132 17.76 14.22 -6.19
N SER A 133 17.10 13.30 -6.86
CA SER A 133 16.75 13.42 -8.28
C SER A 133 15.66 14.48 -8.53
N MET A 134 14.66 14.53 -7.67
CA MET A 134 13.55 15.49 -7.77
C MET A 134 13.99 16.93 -7.52
N VAL A 135 14.89 17.15 -6.55
CA VAL A 135 15.41 18.49 -6.22
C VAL A 135 16.32 19.05 -7.32
N LYS A 136 16.97 18.19 -8.11
CA LYS A 136 17.85 18.60 -9.20
C LYS A 136 17.14 18.96 -10.51
N GLN A 137 15.85 18.67 -10.64
CA GLN A 137 15.07 19.06 -11.82
C GLN A 137 14.60 20.51 -11.64
N PRO A 138 15.16 21.49 -12.37
CA PRO A 138 14.61 22.85 -12.35
C PRO A 138 13.20 22.82 -12.95
N ARG A 139 12.28 23.51 -12.32
CA ARG A 139 10.91 23.76 -12.85
C ARG A 139 10.96 24.55 -14.14
#